data_faec017ae82ac2b5a4306bb0b310bcdc
#
_entry.id   faec017ae82ac2b5a4306bb0b310bcdc
#
_cell.length_a   1.000
_cell.length_b   1.000
_cell.length_c   1.000
_cell.angle_alpha   90.00
_cell.angle_beta   90.00
_cell.angle_gamma   90.00
#
_symmetry.space_group_name_H-M   'P 1'
#
loop_
_entity.id
_entity.type
_entity.pdbx_description
1 polymer ?
#
loop_
_entity_poly.entity_id
_entity_poly.type
_entity_poly.pdbx_seq_one_letter_code
_entity_poly.pdbx_strand_id
1 'polypeptide(L)'
;VVEAASGIRFGEFLEKRLFGPLGMEDTGFFLPYEKRERLATVYESVQEQKLKPYEQDHLGIRISACPNPFESGGAGLLSTADDYFRFADMLLNGGKNGDIRILEEETVRFFTGCGLDSKRQESFSQWFGLDGHTYGNLMRILTDRKLAGILGSAGEYGWDGWLGTYFVNDPVRKITLIFMTQKKDFGTSNLTRKIKNIVFS
;
A
#
# COMPACT_ATOMS: atom_id res chain seq x y z
N VAL A 1 -6.50 -18.19 -6.13
CA VAL A 1 -7.58 -18.44 -5.15
C VAL A 1 -8.81 -17.61 -5.51
N VAL A 2 -8.70 -16.26 -5.60
CA VAL A 2 -9.85 -15.38 -5.89
C VAL A 2 -10.54 -15.76 -7.18
N GLU A 3 -9.80 -15.92 -8.29
CA GLU A 3 -10.35 -16.32 -9.59
C GLU A 3 -11.03 -17.67 -9.54
N ALA A 4 -10.43 -18.65 -8.87
CA ALA A 4 -11.01 -19.99 -8.72
C ALA A 4 -12.32 -19.98 -7.89
N ALA A 5 -12.42 -19.09 -6.93
CA ALA A 5 -13.59 -18.97 -6.07
C ALA A 5 -14.71 -18.13 -6.68
N SER A 6 -14.35 -17.09 -7.45
CA SER A 6 -15.31 -16.14 -8.04
C SER A 6 -15.75 -16.48 -9.47
N GLY A 7 -14.94 -17.25 -10.20
CA GLY A 7 -15.17 -17.58 -11.61
C GLY A 7 -14.84 -16.43 -12.58
N ILE A 8 -14.26 -15.33 -12.10
CA ILE A 8 -13.88 -14.16 -12.92
C ILE A 8 -12.43 -13.77 -12.68
N ARG A 9 -11.84 -12.97 -13.58
CA ARG A 9 -10.48 -12.49 -13.44
C ARG A 9 -10.31 -11.64 -12.20
N PHE A 10 -9.11 -11.63 -11.63
CA PHE A 10 -8.81 -10.94 -10.37
C PHE A 10 -9.05 -9.44 -10.47
N GLY A 11 -8.58 -8.78 -11.53
CA GLY A 11 -8.84 -7.35 -11.76
C GLY A 11 -10.31 -7.02 -11.90
N GLU A 12 -11.08 -7.87 -12.61
CA GLU A 12 -12.52 -7.72 -12.73
C GLU A 12 -13.24 -7.91 -11.38
N PHE A 13 -12.76 -8.84 -10.57
CA PHE A 13 -13.27 -9.01 -9.21
C PHE A 13 -13.05 -7.76 -8.36
N LEU A 14 -11.83 -7.20 -8.40
CA LEU A 14 -11.50 -5.98 -7.66
C LEU A 14 -12.30 -4.77 -8.18
N GLU A 15 -12.45 -4.64 -9.49
CA GLU A 15 -13.28 -3.59 -10.10
C GLU A 15 -14.72 -3.63 -9.57
N LYS A 16 -15.34 -4.81 -9.60
CA LYS A 16 -16.74 -4.97 -9.17
C LYS A 16 -16.94 -4.81 -7.66
N ARG A 17 -15.98 -5.24 -6.85
CA ARG A 17 -16.15 -5.37 -5.41
C ARG A 17 -15.46 -4.27 -4.59
N LEU A 18 -14.50 -3.58 -5.19
CA LEU A 18 -13.68 -2.60 -4.48
C LEU A 18 -13.58 -1.29 -5.26
N PHE A 19 -12.99 -1.30 -6.47
CA PHE A 19 -12.65 -0.06 -7.17
C PHE A 19 -13.90 0.71 -7.60
N GLY A 20 -14.84 0.08 -8.28
CA GLY A 20 -16.08 0.71 -8.72
C GLY A 20 -16.89 1.27 -7.56
N PRO A 21 -17.21 0.47 -6.51
CA PRO A 21 -17.93 0.99 -5.34
C PRO A 21 -17.22 2.13 -4.60
N LEU A 22 -15.88 2.18 -4.62
CA LEU A 22 -15.10 3.28 -4.03
C LEU A 22 -14.87 4.45 -4.99
N GLY A 23 -15.24 4.33 -6.28
CA GLY A 23 -14.98 5.33 -7.30
C GLY A 23 -13.49 5.49 -7.64
N MET A 24 -12.71 4.40 -7.59
CA MET A 24 -11.26 4.37 -7.89
C MET A 24 -11.05 4.16 -9.39
N GLU A 25 -11.35 5.17 -10.20
CA GLU A 25 -11.41 5.09 -11.67
C GLU A 25 -10.04 4.99 -12.36
N ASP A 26 -8.97 5.32 -11.64
CA ASP A 26 -7.59 5.27 -12.14
C ASP A 26 -6.80 4.09 -11.53
N THR A 27 -7.50 3.10 -10.98
CA THR A 27 -6.88 1.94 -10.32
C THR A 27 -7.15 0.66 -11.11
N GLY A 28 -6.10 -0.11 -11.41
CA GLY A 28 -6.26 -1.38 -12.14
C GLY A 28 -4.93 -2.00 -12.56
N PHE A 29 -5.02 -3.21 -13.16
CA PHE A 29 -3.87 -3.93 -13.71
C PHE A 29 -3.58 -3.60 -15.17
N PHE A 30 -4.38 -2.76 -15.78
CA PHE A 30 -4.25 -2.31 -17.16
C PHE A 30 -4.31 -0.80 -17.24
N LEU A 31 -3.38 -0.22 -18.00
CA LEU A 31 -3.36 1.22 -18.26
C LEU A 31 -3.91 1.51 -19.66
N PRO A 32 -5.09 2.12 -19.77
CA PRO A 32 -5.63 2.57 -21.03
C PRO A 32 -4.66 3.50 -21.77
N TYR A 33 -4.70 3.47 -23.10
CA TYR A 33 -3.76 4.24 -23.93
C TYR A 33 -3.81 5.74 -23.63
N GLU A 34 -5.00 6.27 -23.45
CA GLU A 34 -5.26 7.70 -23.17
C GLU A 34 -4.75 8.17 -21.80
N LYS A 35 -4.48 7.23 -20.87
CA LYS A 35 -3.94 7.54 -19.53
C LYS A 35 -2.43 7.37 -19.43
N ARG A 36 -1.75 6.93 -20.50
CA ARG A 36 -0.31 6.59 -20.45
C ARG A 36 0.60 7.76 -20.15
N GLU A 37 0.26 8.96 -20.60
CA GLU A 37 1.03 10.17 -20.32
C GLU A 37 1.05 10.54 -18.83
N ARG A 38 0.10 10.04 -18.05
CA ARG A 38 0.03 10.25 -16.61
C ARG A 38 0.87 9.26 -15.80
N LEU A 39 1.41 8.22 -16.44
CA LEU A 39 2.17 7.21 -15.74
C LEU A 39 3.53 7.76 -15.30
N ALA A 40 3.79 7.71 -14.00
CA ALA A 40 5.08 8.11 -13.47
C ALA A 40 6.19 7.15 -13.90
N THR A 41 7.33 7.70 -14.30
CA THR A 41 8.52 6.92 -14.62
C THR A 41 9.10 6.30 -13.36
N VAL A 42 9.40 5.00 -13.42
CA VAL A 42 10.15 4.30 -12.37
C VAL A 42 11.64 4.61 -12.52
N TYR A 43 12.31 4.90 -11.42
CA TYR A 43 13.74 5.18 -11.38
C TYR A 43 14.51 4.16 -10.54
N GLU A 44 15.76 3.96 -10.86
CA GLU A 44 16.72 3.24 -10.02
C GLU A 44 17.96 4.12 -9.73
N SER A 45 18.59 3.86 -8.59
CA SER A 45 19.87 4.51 -8.25
C SER A 45 21.02 3.85 -8.99
N VAL A 46 21.89 4.68 -9.55
CA VAL A 46 23.19 4.29 -10.10
C VAL A 46 24.31 4.90 -9.23
N GLN A 47 25.56 4.69 -9.61
CA GLN A 47 26.71 5.26 -8.90
C GLN A 47 26.55 6.76 -8.65
N GLU A 48 27.10 7.25 -7.54
CA GLU A 48 27.04 8.66 -7.09
C GLU A 48 25.61 9.17 -6.80
N GLN A 49 24.68 8.29 -6.44
CA GLN A 49 23.28 8.63 -6.13
C GLN A 49 22.50 9.28 -7.29
N LYS A 50 22.99 9.17 -8.51
CA LYS A 50 22.26 9.59 -9.70
C LYS A 50 21.10 8.64 -9.95
N LEU A 51 20.03 9.16 -10.53
CA LEU A 51 18.85 8.38 -10.91
C LEU A 51 18.84 8.18 -12.43
N LYS A 52 18.49 6.99 -12.86
CA LYS A 52 18.13 6.69 -14.26
C LYS A 52 16.79 6.00 -14.34
N PRO A 53 16.06 6.11 -15.46
CA PRO A 53 14.85 5.31 -15.68
C PRO A 53 15.14 3.81 -15.53
N TYR A 54 14.22 3.11 -14.88
CA TYR A 54 14.26 1.65 -14.73
C TYR A 54 13.43 1.02 -15.86
N GLU A 55 14.09 0.30 -16.75
CA GLU A 55 13.48 -0.22 -17.98
C GLU A 55 13.19 -1.73 -17.95
N GLN A 56 13.45 -2.38 -16.80
CA GLN A 56 13.27 -3.82 -16.71
C GLN A 56 11.85 -4.18 -16.27
N ASP A 57 11.31 -5.23 -16.87
CA ASP A 57 10.10 -5.86 -16.40
C ASP A 57 10.36 -6.54 -15.04
N HIS A 58 9.63 -6.14 -14.01
CA HIS A 58 9.74 -6.74 -12.69
C HIS A 58 8.36 -6.81 -12.02
N LEU A 59 8.05 -7.94 -11.39
CA LEU A 59 6.81 -8.18 -10.64
C LEU A 59 5.51 -7.88 -11.42
N GLY A 60 5.51 -8.11 -12.72
CA GLY A 60 4.33 -7.89 -13.56
C GLY A 60 4.03 -6.41 -13.85
N ILE A 61 4.96 -5.49 -13.54
CA ILE A 61 4.86 -4.09 -13.94
C ILE A 61 5.19 -4.01 -15.44
N ARG A 62 4.22 -4.39 -16.25
CA ARG A 62 4.30 -4.27 -17.72
C ARG A 62 3.27 -3.24 -18.16
N ILE A 63 3.76 -2.18 -18.79
CA ILE A 63 2.92 -1.25 -19.52
C ILE A 63 2.74 -1.84 -20.93
N SER A 64 2.00 -2.93 -21.04
CA SER A 64 1.68 -3.50 -22.32
C SER A 64 0.40 -2.89 -22.90
N ALA A 65 0.29 -2.93 -24.24
CA ALA A 65 -0.95 -2.52 -24.91
C ALA A 65 -2.10 -3.52 -24.70
N CYS A 66 -1.83 -4.65 -24.09
CA CYS A 66 -2.80 -5.71 -23.81
C CYS A 66 -2.90 -5.95 -22.30
N PRO A 67 -4.07 -6.35 -21.78
CA PRO A 67 -4.21 -6.79 -20.41
C PRO A 67 -3.18 -7.87 -20.07
N ASN A 68 -2.53 -7.75 -18.91
CA ASN A 68 -1.59 -8.76 -18.46
C ASN A 68 -2.32 -10.10 -18.28
N PRO A 69 -1.81 -11.22 -18.82
CA PRO A 69 -2.43 -12.53 -18.61
C PRO A 69 -2.41 -12.97 -17.14
N PHE A 70 -1.49 -12.46 -16.34
CA PHE A 70 -1.39 -12.74 -14.91
C PHE A 70 -1.52 -11.43 -14.10
N GLU A 71 -2.53 -11.36 -13.25
CA GLU A 71 -2.80 -10.25 -12.33
C GLU A 71 -2.37 -10.68 -10.91
N SER A 72 -1.27 -10.11 -10.43
CA SER A 72 -0.69 -10.49 -9.15
C SER A 72 -1.32 -9.75 -7.98
N GLY A 73 -1.67 -10.46 -6.92
CA GLY A 73 -2.08 -9.83 -5.66
C GLY A 73 -0.96 -9.11 -4.91
N GLY A 74 0.30 -9.29 -5.34
CA GLY A 74 1.47 -8.68 -4.67
C GLY A 74 2.14 -7.56 -5.46
N ALA A 75 1.79 -7.35 -6.74
CA ALA A 75 2.43 -6.33 -7.57
C ALA A 75 1.69 -6.08 -8.89
N GLY A 76 2.01 -4.96 -9.56
CA GLY A 76 1.50 -4.63 -10.88
C GLY A 76 0.20 -3.84 -10.91
N LEU A 77 -0.39 -3.55 -9.76
CA LEU A 77 -1.54 -2.66 -9.67
C LEU A 77 -1.07 -1.20 -9.85
N LEU A 78 -1.71 -0.48 -10.74
CA LEU A 78 -1.54 0.96 -10.93
C LEU A 78 -2.63 1.69 -10.18
N SER A 79 -2.32 2.86 -9.64
CA SER A 79 -3.27 3.69 -8.91
C SER A 79 -2.81 5.16 -8.88
N THR A 80 -3.63 6.03 -8.34
CA THR A 80 -3.30 7.42 -8.00
C THR A 80 -3.37 7.63 -6.48
N ALA A 81 -2.83 8.75 -5.99
CA ALA A 81 -2.95 9.10 -4.58
C ALA A 81 -4.41 9.29 -4.16
N ASP A 82 -5.23 9.90 -5.02
CA ASP A 82 -6.66 10.14 -4.76
C ASP A 82 -7.45 8.84 -4.67
N ASP A 83 -7.24 7.92 -5.60
CA ASP A 83 -7.89 6.61 -5.56
C ASP A 83 -7.45 5.80 -4.34
N TYR A 84 -6.14 5.76 -4.09
CA TYR A 84 -5.63 5.01 -2.95
C TYR A 84 -6.10 5.63 -1.61
N PHE A 85 -6.31 6.95 -1.57
CA PHE A 85 -6.92 7.61 -0.41
C PHE A 85 -8.34 7.09 -0.15
N ARG A 86 -9.16 6.89 -1.17
CA ARG A 86 -10.51 6.31 -1.02
C ARG A 86 -10.48 4.94 -0.36
N PHE A 87 -9.52 4.10 -0.76
CA PHE A 87 -9.29 2.79 -0.13
C PHE A 87 -8.81 2.93 1.33
N ALA A 88 -7.81 3.79 1.57
CA ALA A 88 -7.27 3.99 2.91
C ALA A 88 -8.31 4.61 3.87
N ASP A 89 -9.09 5.57 3.40
CA ASP A 89 -10.18 6.19 4.16
C ASP A 89 -11.30 5.19 4.48
N MET A 90 -11.67 4.34 3.52
CA MET A 90 -12.61 3.24 3.76
C MET A 90 -12.14 2.35 4.91
N LEU A 91 -10.86 1.99 4.96
CA LEU A 91 -10.28 1.22 6.07
C LEU A 91 -10.31 2.00 7.38
N LEU A 92 -9.94 3.31 7.37
CA LEU A 92 -9.95 4.17 8.56
C LEU A 92 -11.36 4.32 9.15
N ASN A 93 -12.38 4.24 8.30
CA ASN A 93 -13.79 4.31 8.67
C ASN A 93 -14.43 2.92 8.92
N GLY A 94 -13.61 1.92 9.26
CA GLY A 94 -14.10 0.58 9.63
C GLY A 94 -14.81 -0.17 8.50
N GLY A 95 -14.30 -0.01 7.26
CA GLY A 95 -14.79 -0.73 6.08
C GLY A 95 -15.90 -0.01 5.32
N LYS A 96 -16.12 1.30 5.59
CA LYS A 96 -17.15 2.12 4.94
C LYS A 96 -16.55 3.29 4.16
N ASN A 97 -17.22 3.66 3.07
CA ASN A 97 -17.03 4.93 2.37
C ASN A 97 -18.41 5.59 2.21
N GLY A 98 -18.70 6.61 3.03
CA GLY A 98 -20.06 7.14 3.15
C GLY A 98 -21.06 6.06 3.58
N ASP A 99 -22.12 5.89 2.80
CA ASP A 99 -23.16 4.88 3.05
C ASP A 99 -22.80 3.48 2.50
N ILE A 100 -21.72 3.37 1.72
CA ILE A 100 -21.29 2.11 1.09
C ILE A 100 -20.40 1.33 2.06
N ARG A 101 -20.81 0.10 2.39
CA ARG A 101 -19.99 -0.83 3.16
C ARG A 101 -19.27 -1.79 2.21
N ILE A 102 -17.94 -1.79 2.27
CA ILE A 102 -17.06 -2.69 1.51
C ILE A 102 -16.63 -3.88 2.37
N LEU A 103 -16.26 -3.62 3.62
CA LEU A 103 -15.82 -4.63 4.58
C LEU A 103 -16.60 -4.48 5.90
N GLU A 104 -16.79 -5.59 6.59
CA GLU A 104 -17.28 -5.52 7.95
C GLU A 104 -16.20 -4.94 8.88
N GLU A 105 -16.62 -4.22 9.91
CA GLU A 105 -15.70 -3.58 10.86
C GLU A 105 -14.79 -4.61 11.54
N GLU A 106 -15.30 -5.79 11.82
CA GLU A 106 -14.54 -6.90 12.38
C GLU A 106 -13.45 -7.40 11.42
N THR A 107 -13.71 -7.37 10.11
CA THR A 107 -12.71 -7.71 9.10
C THR A 107 -11.56 -6.69 9.11
N VAL A 108 -11.88 -5.39 9.21
CA VAL A 108 -10.84 -4.36 9.34
C VAL A 108 -10.05 -4.54 10.63
N ARG A 109 -10.72 -4.80 11.75
CA ARG A 109 -10.04 -5.09 13.03
C ARG A 109 -9.16 -6.34 12.94
N PHE A 110 -9.58 -7.36 12.21
CA PHE A 110 -8.78 -8.57 11.99
C PHE A 110 -7.47 -8.26 11.23
N PHE A 111 -7.51 -7.36 10.24
CA PHE A 111 -6.30 -6.95 9.51
C PHE A 111 -5.35 -6.09 10.34
N THR A 112 -5.89 -5.31 11.27
CA THR A 112 -5.15 -4.26 11.99
C THR A 112 -4.94 -4.58 13.47
N GLY A 113 -5.50 -5.66 14.00
CA GLY A 113 -5.54 -5.90 15.44
C GLY A 113 -4.72 -7.09 15.95
N CYS A 114 -4.24 -7.99 15.09
CA CYS A 114 -3.45 -9.13 15.51
C CYS A 114 -1.96 -8.78 15.54
N GLY A 115 -1.25 -9.26 16.55
CA GLY A 115 0.20 -9.19 16.63
C GLY A 115 0.86 -10.54 16.37
N LEU A 116 2.17 -10.51 16.14
CA LEU A 116 3.00 -11.70 16.02
C LEU A 116 3.27 -12.30 17.41
N ASP A 117 3.45 -13.62 17.47
CA ASP A 117 4.05 -14.26 18.63
C ASP A 117 5.52 -13.82 18.82
N SER A 118 6.10 -14.07 19.99
CA SER A 118 7.45 -13.60 20.34
C SER A 118 8.52 -14.04 19.35
N LYS A 119 8.47 -15.26 18.85
CA LYS A 119 9.46 -15.81 17.92
C LYS A 119 9.37 -15.13 16.54
N ARG A 120 8.15 -14.94 16.02
CA ARG A 120 7.92 -14.24 14.73
C ARG A 120 8.22 -12.75 14.87
N GLN A 121 7.89 -12.15 16.01
CA GLN A 121 8.20 -10.77 16.32
C GLN A 121 9.71 -10.51 16.31
N GLU A 122 10.52 -11.39 16.89
CA GLU A 122 11.98 -11.28 16.86
C GLU A 122 12.50 -11.24 15.41
N SER A 123 12.04 -12.17 14.56
CA SER A 123 12.42 -12.20 13.14
C SER A 123 11.94 -10.96 12.38
N PHE A 124 10.74 -10.49 12.66
CA PHE A 124 10.17 -9.29 12.02
C PHE A 124 10.94 -8.02 12.36
N SER A 125 11.36 -7.88 13.62
CA SER A 125 12.12 -6.71 14.09
C SER A 125 13.55 -6.62 13.53
N GLN A 126 14.07 -7.68 12.91
CA GLN A 126 15.37 -7.65 12.24
C GLN A 126 15.33 -6.91 10.88
N TRP A 127 14.14 -6.67 10.34
CA TRP A 127 13.99 -5.92 9.10
C TRP A 127 14.16 -4.42 9.35
N PHE A 128 14.88 -3.77 8.46
CA PHE A 128 15.13 -2.33 8.57
C PHE A 128 13.84 -1.52 8.70
N GLY A 129 13.78 -0.68 9.72
CA GLY A 129 12.68 0.26 9.92
C GLY A 129 11.40 -0.35 10.51
N LEU A 130 11.45 -1.60 10.99
CA LEU A 130 10.31 -2.28 11.62
C LEU A 130 10.40 -2.34 13.15
N ASP A 131 11.44 -1.76 13.75
CA ASP A 131 11.50 -1.58 15.20
C ASP A 131 10.25 -0.88 15.73
N GLY A 132 9.73 -1.33 16.86
CA GLY A 132 8.50 -0.79 17.46
C GLY A 132 7.22 -1.08 16.71
N HIS A 133 7.28 -1.99 15.74
CA HIS A 133 6.11 -2.45 14.99
C HIS A 133 5.89 -3.94 15.18
N THR A 134 4.65 -4.37 14.98
CA THR A 134 4.27 -5.77 14.76
C THR A 134 3.59 -5.91 13.40
N TYR A 135 3.27 -7.14 13.01
CA TYR A 135 2.52 -7.43 11.79
C TYR A 135 1.15 -7.99 12.15
N GLY A 136 0.11 -7.33 11.69
CA GLY A 136 -1.23 -7.86 11.67
C GLY A 136 -1.42 -8.84 10.51
N ASN A 137 -2.65 -9.18 10.19
CA ASN A 137 -2.89 -10.16 9.13
C ASN A 137 -2.61 -9.66 7.71
N LEU A 138 -2.31 -8.42 7.49
CA LEU A 138 -1.90 -7.85 6.19
C LEU A 138 -1.10 -6.55 6.32
N MET A 139 -1.00 -5.98 7.52
CA MET A 139 -0.43 -4.64 7.69
C MET A 139 0.58 -4.61 8.83
N ARG A 140 1.55 -3.72 8.70
CA ARG A 140 2.43 -3.30 9.77
C ARG A 140 1.60 -2.46 10.75
N ILE A 141 1.78 -2.70 12.05
CA ILE A 141 1.07 -2.01 13.14
C ILE A 141 2.10 -1.40 14.08
N LEU A 142 1.99 -0.11 14.37
CA LEU A 142 2.84 0.57 15.35
C LEU A 142 2.44 0.16 16.75
N THR A 143 3.39 -0.36 17.53
CA THR A 143 3.20 -0.76 18.93
C THR A 143 3.96 0.12 19.91
N ASP A 144 5.19 0.53 19.53
CA ASP A 144 6.03 1.42 20.34
C ASP A 144 6.67 2.52 19.48
N ARG A 145 6.11 3.71 19.55
CA ARG A 145 6.60 4.88 18.79
C ARG A 145 8.02 5.33 19.19
N LYS A 146 8.43 5.07 20.45
CA LYS A 146 9.78 5.45 20.90
C LYS A 146 10.83 4.55 20.28
N LEU A 147 10.57 3.24 20.30
CA LEU A 147 11.43 2.25 19.67
C LEU A 147 11.46 2.43 18.15
N ALA A 148 10.32 2.73 17.54
CA ALA A 148 10.22 3.02 16.11
C ALA A 148 10.90 4.33 15.69
N GLY A 149 11.10 5.28 16.61
CA GLY A 149 11.67 6.60 16.31
C GLY A 149 10.79 7.45 15.38
N ILE A 150 9.47 7.27 15.46
CA ILE A 150 8.50 7.97 14.61
C ILE A 150 7.35 8.55 15.45
N LEU A 151 6.73 9.60 14.92
CA LEU A 151 5.49 10.14 15.44
C LEU A 151 4.31 9.34 14.90
N GLY A 152 3.31 9.14 15.74
CA GLY A 152 2.10 8.36 15.45
C GLY A 152 1.48 7.83 16.74
N SER A 153 0.36 7.16 16.63
CA SER A 153 -0.35 6.53 17.75
C SER A 153 -0.14 5.02 17.73
N ALA A 154 -0.08 4.38 18.90
CA ALA A 154 -0.14 2.93 18.96
C ALA A 154 -1.45 2.45 18.30
N GLY A 155 -1.36 1.40 17.49
CA GLY A 155 -2.46 0.93 16.65
C GLY A 155 -2.53 1.58 15.28
N GLU A 156 -1.65 2.52 14.94
CA GLU A 156 -1.46 2.99 13.58
C GLU A 156 -1.06 1.82 12.66
N TYR A 157 -1.64 1.74 11.47
CA TYR A 157 -1.40 0.64 10.54
C TYR A 157 -1.20 1.11 9.09
N GLY A 158 -0.48 0.35 8.31
CA GLY A 158 -0.21 0.64 6.91
C GLY A 158 0.86 -0.28 6.32
N TRP A 159 1.34 0.05 5.14
CA TRP A 159 2.44 -0.64 4.48
C TRP A 159 3.17 0.25 3.49
N ASP A 160 4.27 -0.25 2.99
CA ASP A 160 5.09 0.37 1.94
C ASP A 160 5.39 -0.62 0.83
N GLY A 161 5.54 -0.11 -0.39
CA GLY A 161 5.85 -0.89 -1.58
C GLY A 161 7.33 -0.83 -1.96
N TRP A 162 7.75 -1.76 -2.80
CA TRP A 162 9.11 -1.84 -3.32
C TRP A 162 9.58 -0.57 -4.05
N LEU A 163 8.65 0.14 -4.69
CA LEU A 163 8.93 1.40 -5.39
C LEU A 163 8.82 2.64 -4.48
N GLY A 164 8.65 2.44 -3.17
CA GLY A 164 8.60 3.51 -2.19
C GLY A 164 7.22 4.16 -2.01
N THR A 165 6.18 3.61 -2.61
CA THR A 165 4.82 3.98 -2.25
C THR A 165 4.56 3.61 -0.79
N TYR A 166 3.88 4.49 -0.07
CA TYR A 166 3.66 4.32 1.36
C TYR A 166 2.28 4.83 1.74
N PHE A 167 1.60 4.10 2.61
CA PHE A 167 0.43 4.63 3.28
C PHE A 167 0.41 4.25 4.76
N VAL A 168 -0.24 5.08 5.55
CA VAL A 168 -0.52 4.82 6.95
C VAL A 168 -1.83 5.48 7.37
N ASN A 169 -2.61 4.75 8.16
CA ASN A 169 -3.78 5.22 8.86
C ASN A 169 -3.50 5.28 10.36
N ASP A 170 -3.71 6.42 10.97
CA ASP A 170 -3.72 6.59 12.42
C ASP A 170 -5.19 6.72 12.90
N PRO A 171 -5.79 5.65 13.43
CA PRO A 171 -7.19 5.68 13.84
C PRO A 171 -7.46 6.55 15.07
N VAL A 172 -6.45 6.85 15.87
CA VAL A 172 -6.57 7.71 17.05
C VAL A 172 -6.66 9.18 16.65
N ARG A 173 -5.78 9.59 15.72
CA ARG A 173 -5.72 10.97 15.22
C ARG A 173 -6.67 11.23 14.06
N LYS A 174 -7.23 10.17 13.45
CA LYS A 174 -8.03 10.25 12.23
C LYS A 174 -7.25 10.84 11.05
N ILE A 175 -6.01 10.42 10.90
CA ILE A 175 -5.11 10.88 9.83
C ILE A 175 -4.79 9.71 8.91
N THR A 176 -4.92 9.94 7.62
CA THR A 176 -4.36 9.12 6.55
C THR A 176 -3.20 9.87 5.91
N LEU A 177 -2.04 9.25 5.83
CA LEU A 177 -0.90 9.74 5.07
C LEU A 177 -0.62 8.80 3.90
N ILE A 178 -0.58 9.35 2.70
CA ILE A 178 -0.16 8.64 1.48
C ILE A 178 1.02 9.39 0.88
N PHE A 179 2.06 8.64 0.54
CA PHE A 179 3.24 9.17 -0.14
C PHE A 179 3.56 8.30 -1.34
N MET A 180 3.53 8.89 -2.54
CA MET A 180 3.76 8.20 -3.80
C MET A 180 5.14 8.55 -4.35
N THR A 181 5.99 7.56 -4.50
CA THR A 181 7.24 7.64 -5.26
C THR A 181 7.34 6.46 -6.21
N GLN A 182 8.25 6.57 -7.18
CA GLN A 182 8.50 5.51 -8.16
C GLN A 182 10.01 5.29 -8.26
N LYS A 183 10.60 4.84 -7.15
CA LYS A 183 12.03 4.55 -7.07
C LYS A 183 12.25 3.12 -6.58
N LYS A 184 12.98 2.34 -7.37
CA LYS A 184 13.33 0.96 -7.04
C LYS A 184 14.08 0.87 -5.70
N ASP A 185 13.78 -0.16 -4.92
CA ASP A 185 14.39 -0.46 -3.61
C ASP A 185 14.25 0.71 -2.61
N PHE A 186 13.10 1.40 -2.63
CA PHE A 186 12.86 2.59 -1.81
C PHE A 186 11.69 2.44 -0.82
N GLY A 187 11.22 1.21 -0.55
CA GLY A 187 10.33 0.91 0.56
C GLY A 187 10.97 1.32 1.89
N THR A 188 10.27 1.35 2.97
CA THR A 188 10.71 1.68 4.35
C THR A 188 11.96 2.59 4.42
N SER A 189 11.88 3.76 3.80
CA SER A 189 13.05 4.67 3.68
C SER A 189 13.10 5.68 4.82
N ASN A 190 14.30 6.22 5.07
CA ASN A 190 14.47 7.34 5.99
C ASN A 190 13.69 8.59 5.55
N LEU A 191 13.49 8.78 4.25
CA LEU A 191 12.71 9.91 3.72
C LEU A 191 11.24 9.77 4.13
N THR A 192 10.66 8.60 3.97
CA THR A 192 9.27 8.32 4.36
C THR A 192 9.05 8.58 5.85
N ARG A 193 10.00 8.13 6.70
CA ARG A 193 9.96 8.40 8.16
C ARG A 193 10.02 9.89 8.48
N LYS A 194 10.87 10.65 7.79
CA LYS A 194 10.97 12.12 7.97
C LYS A 194 9.67 12.82 7.54
N ILE A 195 9.14 12.48 6.38
CA ILE A 195 7.86 13.04 5.90
C ILE A 195 6.75 12.74 6.91
N LYS A 196 6.66 11.49 7.37
CA LYS A 196 5.70 11.13 8.40
C LYS A 196 5.84 11.97 9.66
N ASN A 197 7.05 12.13 10.19
CA ASN A 197 7.28 12.91 11.39
C ASN A 197 6.91 14.39 11.20
N ILE A 198 7.08 14.97 10.01
CA ILE A 198 6.63 16.34 9.70
C ILE A 198 5.10 16.42 9.72
N VAL A 199 4.41 15.46 9.11
CA VAL A 199 2.93 15.47 9.05
C VAL A 199 2.30 15.22 10.43
N PHE A 200 2.96 14.45 11.28
CA PHE A 200 2.46 14.06 12.60
C PHE A 200 3.00 14.91 13.76
N SER A 201 3.76 15.96 13.45
CA SER A 201 4.31 16.90 14.48
C SER A 201 3.26 17.84 15.07
#